data_4a5bc81d148f561d066b01c91992ad03
#
_entry.id   4a5bc81d148f561d066b01c91992ad03
#
_cell.length_a   1.000
_cell.length_b   1.000
_cell.length_c   1.000
_cell.angle_alpha   90.00
_cell.angle_beta   90.00
_cell.angle_gamma   90.00
#
_symmetry.space_group_name_H-M   'P 1'
#
loop_
_entity.id
_entity.type
_entity.pdbx_description
1 polymer ?
#
loop_
_entity_poly.entity_id
_entity_poly.type
_entity_poly.pdbx_seq_one_letter_code
_entity_poly.pdbx_strand_id
1 'polypeptide(L)'
;MRNLIVTAIMLFILSPAISQTGKQETDLKREITLYNPYKPSLPDVRKRIFMPDMNDTSRIEVSVKYDVRPNKFSPDYTISPIRPAALLPDPLPKLYKSYVNAGFGTYVTPLLEISITNERSRNGALGFYGRHNSSMGNLLLQNNEWAYGGFMDNEASLFGKRFFRDNFIEGSVDFNQYNRYAYGYKPEITGYNPSKNEIKLPYNNIGANLSFASLNLDSTSFSYDFDLEYDYFTSTRSFTQHHGAFSGKMSKLYRAFYVGAGINYDHFKLSDNLMFRPKFVFSVSPFVSKNTAQYNFRLGAQIMIERNTTISSLLHIYPDVSFGFSVVPEYVRFYAGLGGKLEMNDPLRAITENPYLVPDGSLFMLPNTDHALIISAGLKGNNGIGGKYNLSVSYSLINDLLLFSNIVYPDTALSVQRGNYFIALPDEAEILNIHGEMNGNITPRVSWYVIANYNKYTLSANTYPWNKPPWDGKLGVNYNLRNKIIAGAELVLLGKRFQMVSESQTGWMTLEPVVIERPVHANLNLSAEYRYTKILSFWARINNISFDRYLEWAYYPTQRFLIMAGFTYSF
;
A
#
# COMPACT_ATOMS: atom_id res chain seq x y z
N MET A 1 11.26 15.40 29.57
CA MET A 1 10.90 14.49 28.47
C MET A 1 11.71 14.70 27.20
N ARG A 2 12.09 15.93 26.78
CA ARG A 2 12.88 16.19 25.56
C ARG A 2 14.27 15.53 25.56
N ASN A 3 14.92 15.39 26.70
CA ASN A 3 16.26 14.79 26.82
C ASN A 3 16.24 13.24 26.86
N LEU A 4 15.13 12.62 27.24
CA LEU A 4 14.97 11.16 27.28
C LEU A 4 14.78 10.55 25.88
N ILE A 5 14.11 11.24 24.98
CA ILE A 5 13.88 10.79 23.59
C ILE A 5 15.17 10.86 22.78
N VAL A 6 15.96 11.93 22.96
CA VAL A 6 17.26 12.08 22.29
C VAL A 6 18.27 11.03 22.79
N THR A 7 18.23 10.70 24.09
CA THR A 7 19.09 9.67 24.67
C THR A 7 18.70 8.26 24.22
N ALA A 8 17.40 7.98 24.04
CA ALA A 8 16.92 6.70 23.50
C ALA A 8 17.30 6.51 22.02
N ILE A 9 17.25 7.58 21.23
CA ILE A 9 17.68 7.52 19.81
C ILE A 9 19.19 7.38 19.71
N MET A 10 19.98 8.02 20.56
CA MET A 10 21.44 7.84 20.59
C MET A 10 21.88 6.47 21.09
N LEU A 11 21.15 5.84 22.00
CA LEU A 11 21.43 4.48 22.46
C LEU A 11 21.17 3.41 21.39
N PHE A 12 20.27 3.67 20.44
CA PHE A 12 20.02 2.78 19.31
C PHE A 12 21.09 2.88 18.21
N ILE A 13 21.78 4.02 18.10
CA ILE A 13 22.83 4.26 17.09
C ILE A 13 24.21 3.77 17.58
N LEU A 14 24.40 3.57 18.89
CA LEU A 14 25.66 3.18 19.50
C LEU A 14 25.76 1.70 19.90
N SER A 15 24.99 0.81 19.28
CA SER A 15 25.26 -0.62 19.40
C SER A 15 26.56 -0.94 18.66
N PRO A 16 27.65 -1.31 19.35
CA PRO A 16 28.89 -1.68 18.66
C PRO A 16 28.64 -2.89 17.79
N ALA A 17 28.97 -2.77 16.51
CA ALA A 17 29.08 -3.90 15.61
C ALA A 17 30.22 -4.79 16.15
N ILE A 18 29.89 -5.78 16.99
CA ILE A 18 30.80 -6.86 17.32
C ILE A 18 30.91 -7.72 16.07
N SER A 19 31.91 -7.41 15.26
CA SER A 19 32.38 -8.27 14.19
C SER A 19 32.88 -9.57 14.81
N GLN A 20 32.03 -10.57 14.81
CA GLN A 20 32.51 -11.94 15.00
C GLN A 20 33.08 -12.43 13.67
N THR A 21 34.37 -12.36 13.53
CA THR A 21 35.15 -13.16 12.57
C THR A 21 35.09 -14.63 13.00
N GLY A 22 33.97 -15.28 12.71
CA GLY A 22 33.84 -16.73 12.74
C GLY A 22 33.68 -17.20 11.31
N LYS A 23 34.74 -17.82 10.75
CA LYS A 23 34.59 -18.71 9.61
C LYS A 23 33.61 -19.82 10.00
N GLN A 24 32.35 -19.65 9.66
CA GLN A 24 31.42 -20.76 9.61
C GLN A 24 31.44 -21.29 8.17
N GLU A 25 32.11 -22.40 8.00
CA GLU A 25 31.83 -23.31 6.91
C GLU A 25 30.36 -23.65 7.01
N THR A 26 29.56 -23.09 6.13
CA THR A 26 28.15 -23.46 5.94
C THR A 26 28.13 -24.81 5.26
N ASP A 27 28.23 -25.86 6.08
CA ASP A 27 27.91 -27.21 5.68
C ASP A 27 26.41 -27.25 5.42
N LEU A 28 26.04 -27.08 4.16
CA LEU A 28 24.67 -27.22 3.67
C LEU A 28 24.30 -28.71 3.72
N LYS A 29 24.14 -29.26 4.91
CA LYS A 29 23.50 -30.57 5.10
C LYS A 29 22.02 -30.43 4.88
N ARG A 30 21.60 -30.52 3.63
CA ARG A 30 20.23 -30.77 3.27
C ARG A 30 19.98 -32.25 3.45
N GLU A 31 19.44 -32.66 4.58
CA GLU A 31 18.94 -34.02 4.76
C GLU A 31 17.72 -34.23 3.85
N ILE A 32 17.97 -34.90 2.73
CA ILE A 32 16.90 -35.44 1.90
C ILE A 32 16.61 -36.83 2.44
N THR A 33 15.59 -37.01 3.21
CA THR A 33 15.11 -38.32 3.62
C THR A 33 14.41 -38.97 2.42
N LEU A 34 15.16 -39.74 1.65
CA LEU A 34 14.62 -40.65 0.65
C LEU A 34 13.97 -41.82 1.37
N TYR A 35 12.64 -41.80 1.50
CA TYR A 35 11.90 -42.96 1.95
C TYR A 35 11.78 -43.92 0.77
N ASN A 36 12.78 -44.78 0.60
CA ASN A 36 12.69 -45.98 -0.23
C ASN A 36 12.55 -47.17 0.72
N PRO A 37 11.37 -47.80 0.83
CA PRO A 37 11.28 -49.01 1.62
C PRO A 37 11.96 -50.16 0.89
N TYR A 38 13.30 -50.21 0.99
CA TYR A 38 14.04 -51.39 0.59
C TYR A 38 13.72 -52.50 1.59
N LYS A 39 12.93 -53.47 1.18
CA LYS A 39 12.75 -54.73 1.88
C LYS A 39 13.91 -55.65 1.46
N PRO A 40 14.93 -55.89 2.29
CA PRO A 40 15.91 -56.87 1.99
C PRO A 40 15.28 -58.25 2.04
N SER A 41 15.15 -58.91 0.90
CA SER A 41 14.86 -60.35 0.87
C SER A 41 16.19 -61.08 1.05
N LEU A 42 16.36 -61.71 2.18
CA LEU A 42 17.48 -62.62 2.39
C LEU A 42 17.20 -63.90 1.58
N PRO A 43 18.06 -64.28 0.63
CA PRO A 43 17.97 -65.59 0.02
C PRO A 43 18.28 -66.65 1.11
N ASP A 44 17.51 -67.71 1.08
CA ASP A 44 17.63 -68.81 2.03
C ASP A 44 18.94 -69.54 1.79
N VAL A 45 19.99 -69.11 2.49
CA VAL A 45 21.33 -69.74 2.39
C VAL A 45 21.38 -70.91 3.34
N ARG A 46 21.19 -72.11 2.80
CA ARG A 46 21.45 -73.35 3.55
C ARG A 46 22.97 -73.53 3.66
N LYS A 47 23.46 -73.44 4.88
CA LYS A 47 24.86 -73.75 5.22
C LYS A 47 25.11 -75.23 4.98
N ARG A 48 25.79 -75.61 3.89
CA ARG A 48 26.33 -76.95 3.72
C ARG A 48 27.59 -77.04 4.54
N ILE A 49 27.57 -77.85 5.60
CA ILE A 49 28.72 -78.19 6.39
C ILE A 49 29.34 -79.37 5.68
N PHE A 50 30.47 -79.14 4.96
CA PHE A 50 31.38 -80.21 4.57
C PHE A 50 32.41 -80.36 5.69
N MET A 51 32.39 -81.49 6.35
CA MET A 51 33.55 -81.86 7.21
C MET A 51 34.69 -82.18 6.30
N PRO A 52 35.83 -81.52 6.46
CA PRO A 52 37.05 -81.91 5.74
C PRO A 52 37.48 -83.31 6.20
N ASP A 53 37.84 -84.13 5.23
CA ASP A 53 38.43 -85.45 5.52
C ASP A 53 39.83 -85.22 6.14
N MET A 54 39.97 -85.60 7.42
CA MET A 54 41.19 -85.36 8.21
C MET A 54 42.31 -86.33 7.87
N ASN A 55 42.18 -87.25 6.91
CA ASN A 55 43.16 -88.22 6.49
C ASN A 55 43.82 -87.97 5.11
N ASP A 56 43.57 -86.82 4.51
CA ASP A 56 44.24 -86.53 3.24
C ASP A 56 45.66 -85.99 3.48
N THR A 57 46.65 -86.88 3.26
CA THR A 57 48.09 -86.62 3.33
C THR A 57 48.67 -86.25 1.99
N SER A 58 47.92 -85.96 0.99
CA SER A 58 48.37 -85.57 -0.33
C SER A 58 49.01 -84.17 -0.33
N ARG A 59 50.31 -84.09 -0.44
CA ARG A 59 51.05 -82.83 -0.70
C ARG A 59 51.09 -82.61 -2.23
N ILE A 60 50.32 -81.67 -2.72
CA ILE A 60 50.44 -81.24 -4.09
C ILE A 60 51.50 -80.14 -4.13
N GLU A 61 52.62 -80.38 -4.73
CA GLU A 61 53.63 -79.34 -5.04
C GLU A 61 53.16 -78.62 -6.30
N VAL A 62 52.55 -77.47 -6.14
CA VAL A 62 52.14 -76.61 -7.28
C VAL A 62 53.33 -75.79 -7.72
N SER A 63 54.00 -76.22 -8.83
CA SER A 63 55.02 -75.39 -9.50
C SER A 63 54.23 -74.36 -10.40
N VAL A 64 54.09 -73.15 -9.86
CA VAL A 64 53.47 -72.06 -10.64
C VAL A 64 54.58 -71.34 -11.40
N LYS A 65 54.63 -71.52 -12.71
CA LYS A 65 55.41 -70.67 -13.61
C LYS A 65 54.57 -69.45 -14.00
N TYR A 66 54.92 -68.29 -13.51
CA TYR A 66 54.31 -67.04 -13.93
C TYR A 66 55.03 -66.55 -15.20
N ASP A 67 54.29 -66.52 -16.30
CA ASP A 67 54.68 -65.83 -17.53
C ASP A 67 54.09 -64.39 -17.46
N VAL A 68 54.88 -63.46 -16.96
CA VAL A 68 54.49 -62.06 -16.87
C VAL A 68 54.65 -61.42 -18.25
N ARG A 69 53.58 -61.39 -19.02
CA ARG A 69 53.53 -60.58 -20.25
C ARG A 69 53.16 -59.16 -19.87
N PRO A 70 53.99 -58.15 -20.12
CA PRO A 70 53.64 -56.77 -19.89
C PRO A 70 52.61 -56.36 -20.99
N ASN A 71 51.37 -56.52 -20.67
CA ASN A 71 50.27 -55.91 -21.47
C ASN A 71 50.14 -54.45 -21.03
N LYS A 72 50.45 -53.52 -21.96
CA LYS A 72 50.11 -52.11 -21.71
C LYS A 72 48.56 -52.02 -21.70
N PHE A 73 48.04 -52.06 -20.50
CA PHE A 73 46.64 -51.72 -20.27
C PHE A 73 46.52 -50.19 -20.28
N SER A 74 45.97 -49.64 -21.37
CA SER A 74 45.57 -48.24 -21.45
C SER A 74 44.10 -48.19 -20.99
N PRO A 75 43.81 -47.75 -19.76
CA PRO A 75 42.41 -47.60 -19.37
C PRO A 75 41.82 -46.43 -20.12
N ASP A 76 41.12 -46.74 -21.21
CA ASP A 76 40.30 -45.75 -21.90
C ASP A 76 38.96 -45.65 -21.16
N TYR A 77 38.99 -44.94 -20.06
CA TYR A 77 37.76 -44.56 -19.34
C TYR A 77 37.16 -43.33 -20.01
N THR A 78 36.25 -43.55 -20.91
CA THR A 78 35.27 -42.49 -21.27
C THR A 78 34.40 -42.23 -20.04
N ILE A 79 34.76 -41.22 -19.26
CA ILE A 79 33.94 -40.73 -18.16
C ILE A 79 32.67 -40.16 -18.81
N SER A 80 31.61 -40.95 -18.80
CA SER A 80 30.29 -40.44 -19.13
C SER A 80 29.87 -39.53 -17.98
N PRO A 81 29.79 -38.18 -18.15
CA PRO A 81 29.39 -37.33 -17.06
C PRO A 81 27.99 -37.74 -16.62
N ILE A 82 27.81 -37.98 -15.33
CA ILE A 82 26.52 -38.23 -14.71
C ILE A 82 25.62 -37.02 -15.10
N ARG A 83 24.52 -37.27 -15.80
CA ARG A 83 23.58 -36.21 -16.10
C ARG A 83 23.15 -35.58 -14.77
N PRO A 84 23.27 -34.24 -14.63
CA PRO A 84 22.78 -33.58 -13.44
C PRO A 84 21.32 -33.97 -13.21
N ALA A 85 20.97 -34.34 -11.99
CA ALA A 85 19.61 -34.64 -11.61
C ALA A 85 18.75 -33.42 -11.97
N ALA A 86 17.82 -33.59 -12.91
CA ALA A 86 16.83 -32.57 -13.18
C ALA A 86 15.97 -32.45 -11.92
N LEU A 87 16.15 -31.37 -11.14
CA LEU A 87 15.24 -31.00 -10.09
C LEU A 87 13.89 -30.75 -10.77
N LEU A 88 12.94 -31.64 -10.58
CA LEU A 88 11.57 -31.35 -10.90
C LEU A 88 11.17 -30.11 -10.07
N PRO A 89 10.70 -29.04 -10.69
CA PRO A 89 10.23 -27.90 -9.92
C PRO A 89 9.13 -28.38 -8.97
N ASP A 90 9.18 -27.91 -7.73
CA ASP A 90 8.15 -28.19 -6.75
C ASP A 90 6.78 -27.88 -7.37
N PRO A 91 5.79 -28.78 -7.22
CA PRO A 91 4.46 -28.52 -7.76
C PRO A 91 3.96 -27.21 -7.18
N LEU A 92 3.50 -26.31 -8.04
CA LEU A 92 2.98 -25.03 -7.61
C LEU A 92 1.87 -25.26 -6.57
N PRO A 93 1.90 -24.55 -5.43
CA PRO A 93 0.87 -24.72 -4.40
C PRO A 93 -0.51 -24.46 -5.00
N LYS A 94 -1.51 -25.23 -4.56
CA LYS A 94 -2.90 -25.04 -4.97
C LYS A 94 -3.33 -23.63 -4.58
N LEU A 95 -3.78 -22.85 -5.53
CA LEU A 95 -4.41 -21.55 -5.30
C LEU A 95 -5.93 -21.78 -5.20
N TYR A 96 -6.53 -21.20 -4.18
CA TYR A 96 -7.98 -21.10 -4.11
C TYR A 96 -8.42 -19.93 -4.99
N LYS A 97 -9.38 -20.18 -5.88
CA LYS A 97 -9.85 -19.23 -6.88
C LYS A 97 -10.65 -18.09 -6.29
N SER A 98 -11.32 -18.39 -5.20
CA SER A 98 -12.37 -17.54 -4.68
C SER A 98 -12.40 -17.57 -3.18
N TYR A 99 -12.86 -16.49 -2.57
CA TYR A 99 -13.16 -16.47 -1.15
C TYR A 99 -14.38 -15.62 -0.84
N VAL A 100 -15.01 -15.95 0.26
CA VAL A 100 -16.03 -15.14 0.94
C VAL A 100 -15.53 -14.85 2.34
N ASN A 101 -15.52 -13.57 2.71
CA ASN A 101 -15.22 -13.10 4.05
C ASN A 101 -16.47 -12.40 4.59
N ALA A 102 -17.04 -12.93 5.67
CA ALA A 102 -18.23 -12.37 6.29
C ALA A 102 -18.00 -12.14 7.77
N GLY A 103 -18.50 -11.03 8.27
CA GLY A 103 -18.34 -10.66 9.68
C GLY A 103 -19.41 -9.69 10.15
N PHE A 104 -19.48 -9.55 11.46
CA PHE A 104 -20.41 -8.65 12.12
C PHE A 104 -19.75 -8.04 13.35
N GLY A 105 -20.08 -6.78 13.64
CA GLY A 105 -19.48 -6.05 14.76
C GLY A 105 -20.47 -5.23 15.57
N THR A 106 -19.95 -4.64 16.65
CA THR A 106 -20.65 -3.62 17.44
C THR A 106 -21.08 -2.46 16.54
N TYR A 107 -22.01 -1.64 16.96
CA TYR A 107 -22.64 -0.57 16.15
C TYR A 107 -23.40 -1.11 14.93
N VAL A 108 -23.81 -2.38 14.94
CA VAL A 108 -24.45 -3.06 13.80
C VAL A 108 -23.58 -2.86 12.55
N THR A 109 -22.39 -3.46 12.57
CA THR A 109 -21.41 -3.32 11.50
C THR A 109 -21.28 -4.64 10.72
N PRO A 110 -22.12 -4.89 9.70
CA PRO A 110 -21.94 -6.01 8.79
C PRO A 110 -20.77 -5.75 7.84
N LEU A 111 -19.98 -6.80 7.60
CA LEU A 111 -18.92 -6.87 6.60
C LEU A 111 -19.18 -8.08 5.72
N LEU A 112 -19.21 -7.87 4.42
CA LEU A 112 -19.23 -8.95 3.42
C LEU A 112 -18.22 -8.60 2.32
N GLU A 113 -17.36 -9.55 2.03
CA GLU A 113 -16.36 -9.42 0.97
C GLU A 113 -16.34 -10.71 0.15
N ILE A 114 -16.40 -10.60 -1.16
CA ILE A 114 -16.42 -11.71 -2.09
C ILE A 114 -15.38 -11.44 -3.17
N SER A 115 -14.52 -12.40 -3.42
CA SER A 115 -13.58 -12.37 -4.54
C SER A 115 -13.68 -13.67 -5.31
N ILE A 116 -13.92 -13.58 -6.60
CA ILE A 116 -14.03 -14.72 -7.51
C ILE A 116 -13.08 -14.47 -8.67
N THR A 117 -12.12 -15.36 -8.87
CA THR A 117 -11.17 -15.25 -9.98
C THR A 117 -11.01 -16.61 -10.66
N ASN A 118 -10.71 -16.59 -11.95
CA ASN A 118 -10.27 -17.82 -12.59
C ASN A 118 -8.83 -18.13 -12.18
N GLU A 119 -8.50 -19.43 -12.17
CA GLU A 119 -7.14 -19.85 -11.84
C GLU A 119 -6.13 -19.44 -12.91
N ARG A 120 -4.86 -19.70 -12.62
CA ARG A 120 -3.71 -19.47 -13.48
C ARG A 120 -4.00 -19.89 -14.91
N SER A 121 -4.28 -18.93 -15.75
CA SER A 121 -4.42 -19.12 -17.19
C SER A 121 -3.22 -18.49 -17.89
N ARG A 122 -2.65 -19.18 -18.87
CA ARG A 122 -1.58 -18.62 -19.71
C ARG A 122 -2.09 -17.52 -20.64
N ASN A 123 -3.40 -17.53 -20.90
CA ASN A 123 -4.00 -16.65 -21.91
C ASN A 123 -4.66 -15.42 -21.30
N GLY A 124 -4.92 -15.41 -19.99
CA GLY A 124 -5.57 -14.29 -19.33
C GLY A 124 -6.24 -14.66 -18.01
N ALA A 125 -6.78 -13.67 -17.36
CA ALA A 125 -7.53 -13.81 -16.12
C ALA A 125 -8.80 -12.97 -16.18
N LEU A 126 -9.84 -13.41 -15.50
CA LEU A 126 -11.08 -12.67 -15.26
C LEU A 126 -11.42 -12.80 -13.80
N GLY A 127 -11.82 -11.71 -13.16
CA GLY A 127 -12.18 -11.70 -11.77
C GLY A 127 -13.29 -10.73 -11.44
N PHE A 128 -13.98 -11.01 -10.35
CA PHE A 128 -14.96 -10.15 -9.72
C PHE A 128 -14.59 -9.97 -8.26
N TYR A 129 -14.65 -8.75 -7.78
CA TYR A 129 -14.51 -8.39 -6.38
C TYR A 129 -15.74 -7.59 -5.94
N GLY A 130 -16.27 -7.88 -4.76
CA GLY A 130 -17.36 -7.12 -4.17
C GLY A 130 -17.16 -7.01 -2.66
N ARG A 131 -17.41 -5.81 -2.11
CA ARG A 131 -17.30 -5.54 -0.68
C ARG A 131 -18.45 -4.65 -0.21
N HIS A 132 -19.05 -5.04 0.90
CA HIS A 132 -19.96 -4.23 1.69
C HIS A 132 -19.41 -4.07 3.09
N ASN A 133 -19.30 -2.83 3.55
CA ASN A 133 -18.93 -2.49 4.92
C ASN A 133 -19.78 -1.32 5.39
N SER A 134 -20.55 -1.50 6.45
CA SER A 134 -21.40 -0.43 6.95
C SER A 134 -21.48 -0.44 8.47
N SER A 135 -21.92 0.66 9.03
CA SER A 135 -22.24 0.81 10.45
C SER A 135 -23.49 1.64 10.65
N MET A 136 -24.35 1.23 11.56
CA MET A 136 -25.62 1.90 11.86
C MET A 136 -25.63 2.48 13.27
N GLY A 137 -24.46 2.75 13.87
CA GLY A 137 -24.35 3.19 15.24
C GLY A 137 -24.69 4.65 15.46
N ASN A 138 -25.24 4.95 16.64
CA ASN A 138 -25.31 6.30 17.16
C ASN A 138 -24.01 6.63 17.92
N LEU A 139 -23.58 7.87 17.83
CA LEU A 139 -22.40 8.41 18.50
C LEU A 139 -22.80 9.48 19.48
N LEU A 140 -22.10 9.54 20.60
CA LEU A 140 -22.29 10.57 21.60
C LEU A 140 -21.43 11.79 21.25
N LEU A 141 -22.05 12.90 20.94
CA LEU A 141 -21.39 14.16 20.60
C LEU A 141 -20.77 14.85 21.83
N GLN A 142 -20.11 15.97 21.60
CA GLN A 142 -19.45 16.73 22.67
C GLN A 142 -20.45 17.37 23.68
N ASN A 143 -21.66 17.71 23.22
CA ASN A 143 -22.75 18.21 24.04
C ASN A 143 -23.53 17.13 24.81
N ASN A 144 -23.03 15.86 24.78
CA ASN A 144 -23.68 14.66 25.34
C ASN A 144 -25.01 14.26 24.69
N GLU A 145 -25.32 14.75 23.50
CA GLU A 145 -26.44 14.29 22.71
C GLU A 145 -26.03 13.12 21.78
N TRP A 146 -26.99 12.25 21.49
CA TRP A 146 -26.77 11.13 20.56
C TRP A 146 -27.11 11.54 19.14
N ALA A 147 -26.18 11.36 18.21
CA ALA A 147 -26.41 11.58 16.79
C ALA A 147 -26.14 10.30 15.99
N TYR A 148 -26.81 10.14 14.86
CA TYR A 148 -26.57 9.02 13.96
C TYR A 148 -25.25 9.23 13.19
N GLY A 149 -24.20 8.50 13.59
CA GLY A 149 -22.87 8.54 12.99
C GLY A 149 -22.52 7.26 12.21
N GLY A 150 -23.50 6.71 11.49
CA GLY A 150 -23.27 5.56 10.64
C GLY A 150 -22.45 5.88 9.38
N PHE A 151 -22.06 4.84 8.65
CA PHE A 151 -21.48 4.94 7.31
C PHE A 151 -21.84 3.70 6.49
N MET A 152 -21.68 3.78 5.18
CA MET A 152 -21.82 2.63 4.28
C MET A 152 -20.85 2.77 3.11
N ASP A 153 -20.05 1.73 2.89
CA ASP A 153 -19.13 1.61 1.78
C ASP A 153 -19.45 0.33 1.00
N ASN A 154 -19.83 0.50 -0.27
CA ASN A 154 -20.02 -0.59 -1.21
C ASN A 154 -18.99 -0.44 -2.33
N GLU A 155 -18.31 -1.51 -2.64
CA GLU A 155 -17.33 -1.58 -3.71
C GLU A 155 -17.63 -2.81 -4.56
N ALA A 156 -17.59 -2.66 -5.87
CA ALA A 156 -17.67 -3.76 -6.81
C ALA A 156 -16.71 -3.51 -7.97
N SER A 157 -15.96 -4.52 -8.36
CA SER A 157 -14.99 -4.46 -9.44
C SER A 157 -15.09 -5.71 -10.30
N LEU A 158 -15.22 -5.52 -11.60
CA LEU A 158 -15.07 -6.56 -12.60
C LEU A 158 -13.79 -6.25 -13.39
N PHE A 159 -12.84 -7.15 -13.37
CA PHE A 159 -11.57 -6.94 -14.02
C PHE A 159 -11.16 -8.14 -14.87
N GLY A 160 -10.40 -7.86 -15.91
CA GLY A 160 -9.91 -8.91 -16.81
C GLY A 160 -8.59 -8.53 -17.45
N LYS A 161 -7.79 -9.56 -17.74
CA LYS A 161 -6.50 -9.43 -18.41
C LYS A 161 -6.36 -10.50 -19.48
N ARG A 162 -5.92 -10.10 -20.66
CA ARG A 162 -5.63 -11.00 -21.78
C ARG A 162 -4.19 -10.84 -22.21
N PHE A 163 -3.45 -11.95 -22.22
CA PHE A 163 -2.08 -11.98 -22.72
C PHE A 163 -2.07 -12.36 -24.21
N PHE A 164 -1.25 -11.65 -24.95
CA PHE A 164 -0.86 -11.96 -26.32
C PHE A 164 0.63 -12.33 -26.34
N ARG A 165 1.18 -12.54 -27.52
CA ARG A 165 2.58 -12.94 -27.64
C ARG A 165 3.55 -11.90 -27.04
N ASP A 166 3.38 -10.64 -27.39
CA ASP A 166 4.34 -9.57 -27.09
C ASP A 166 3.72 -8.43 -26.26
N ASN A 167 2.41 -8.54 -25.93
CA ASN A 167 1.68 -7.51 -25.19
C ASN A 167 0.53 -8.12 -24.40
N PHE A 168 -0.10 -7.31 -23.57
CA PHE A 168 -1.33 -7.66 -22.88
C PHE A 168 -2.29 -6.48 -22.89
N ILE A 169 -3.55 -6.81 -22.76
CA ILE A 169 -4.63 -5.87 -22.47
C ILE A 169 -5.26 -6.22 -21.14
N GLU A 170 -5.49 -5.22 -20.34
CA GLU A 170 -6.14 -5.33 -19.03
C GLU A 170 -7.22 -4.27 -18.94
N GLY A 171 -8.34 -4.60 -18.31
CA GLY A 171 -9.40 -3.64 -18.09
C GLY A 171 -10.18 -3.94 -16.84
N SER A 172 -10.74 -2.89 -16.23
CA SER A 172 -11.66 -3.01 -15.11
C SER A 172 -12.86 -2.08 -15.28
N VAL A 173 -13.96 -2.46 -14.63
CA VAL A 173 -15.09 -1.58 -14.38
C VAL A 173 -15.36 -1.64 -12.89
N ASP A 174 -15.34 -0.48 -12.25
CA ASP A 174 -15.38 -0.32 -10.81
C ASP A 174 -16.60 0.51 -10.42
N PHE A 175 -17.29 0.09 -9.37
CA PHE A 175 -18.39 0.83 -8.75
C PHE A 175 -18.08 1.04 -7.28
N ASN A 176 -18.10 2.29 -6.85
CA ASN A 176 -17.87 2.68 -5.47
C ASN A 176 -19.02 3.57 -4.99
N GLN A 177 -19.62 3.20 -3.87
CA GLN A 177 -20.66 3.98 -3.20
C GLN A 177 -20.26 4.24 -1.76
N TYR A 178 -20.17 5.49 -1.39
CA TYR A 178 -19.87 5.93 -0.04
C TYR A 178 -21.02 6.75 0.51
N ASN A 179 -21.58 6.34 1.64
CA ASN A 179 -22.53 7.17 2.38
C ASN A 179 -21.89 7.62 3.67
N ARG A 180 -21.87 8.93 3.87
CA ARG A 180 -21.47 9.57 5.11
C ARG A 180 -22.63 10.36 5.67
N TYR A 181 -22.53 10.81 6.91
CA TYR A 181 -23.59 11.54 7.57
C TYR A 181 -23.00 12.76 8.25
N ALA A 182 -23.54 13.94 7.97
CA ALA A 182 -23.11 15.22 8.53
C ALA A 182 -23.66 15.39 9.96
N TYR A 183 -23.22 14.52 10.89
CA TYR A 183 -23.72 14.45 12.26
C TYR A 183 -22.97 15.36 13.25
N GLY A 184 -21.80 15.88 12.86
CA GLY A 184 -21.01 16.77 13.73
C GLY A 184 -21.59 18.16 13.74
N TYR A 185 -21.82 18.75 14.89
CA TYR A 185 -22.24 20.14 15.04
C TYR A 185 -21.70 20.76 16.31
N LYS A 186 -21.78 22.08 16.37
CA LYS A 186 -21.24 22.89 17.47
C LYS A 186 -21.86 22.49 18.82
N PRO A 187 -21.07 22.30 19.91
CA PRO A 187 -21.56 21.82 21.20
C PRO A 187 -22.64 22.69 21.87
N GLU A 188 -22.68 23.99 21.56
CA GLU A 188 -23.67 24.92 22.08
C GLU A 188 -25.06 24.73 21.50
N ILE A 189 -25.17 24.02 20.38
CA ILE A 189 -26.44 23.68 19.75
C ILE A 189 -27.03 22.48 20.50
N THR A 190 -28.18 22.67 21.13
CA THR A 190 -28.89 21.63 21.86
C THR A 190 -30.27 21.35 21.24
N GLY A 191 -30.78 20.12 21.41
CA GLY A 191 -32.07 19.72 20.89
C GLY A 191 -32.12 19.52 19.37
N TYR A 192 -30.99 19.52 18.67
CA TYR A 192 -30.94 19.23 17.25
C TYR A 192 -30.93 17.74 16.99
N ASN A 193 -32.02 17.19 16.47
CA ASN A 193 -32.14 15.77 16.15
C ASN A 193 -32.64 15.60 14.70
N PRO A 194 -31.73 15.74 13.73
CA PRO A 194 -32.09 15.64 12.32
C PRO A 194 -32.43 14.19 11.94
N SER A 195 -33.29 14.04 10.96
CA SER A 195 -33.52 12.73 10.36
C SER A 195 -32.28 12.25 9.61
N LYS A 196 -32.08 10.93 9.53
CA LYS A 196 -30.95 10.33 8.81
C LYS A 196 -30.82 10.84 7.37
N ASN A 197 -31.95 11.07 6.69
CA ASN A 197 -31.99 11.52 5.29
C ASN A 197 -31.55 12.99 5.14
N GLU A 198 -31.76 13.82 6.14
CA GLU A 198 -31.34 15.23 6.11
C GLU A 198 -29.83 15.39 6.16
N ILE A 199 -29.15 14.54 6.95
CA ILE A 199 -27.70 14.61 7.16
C ILE A 199 -26.92 13.63 6.27
N LYS A 200 -27.61 12.85 5.43
CA LYS A 200 -26.95 11.86 4.55
C LYS A 200 -26.20 12.55 3.41
N LEU A 201 -24.95 12.13 3.20
CA LEU A 201 -24.06 12.55 2.12
C LEU A 201 -23.73 11.32 1.25
N PRO A 202 -24.53 11.05 0.22
CA PRO A 202 -24.28 9.92 -0.67
C PRO A 202 -23.37 10.33 -1.82
N TYR A 203 -22.33 9.51 -2.05
CA TYR A 203 -21.36 9.65 -3.11
C TYR A 203 -21.27 8.34 -3.89
N ASN A 204 -21.35 8.43 -5.21
CA ASN A 204 -21.21 7.27 -6.08
C ASN A 204 -20.15 7.57 -7.15
N ASN A 205 -19.29 6.61 -7.41
CA ASN A 205 -18.32 6.66 -8.51
C ASN A 205 -18.42 5.38 -9.35
N ILE A 206 -18.50 5.54 -10.66
CA ILE A 206 -18.37 4.45 -11.62
C ILE A 206 -17.11 4.73 -12.44
N GLY A 207 -16.12 3.86 -12.33
CA GLY A 207 -14.86 3.94 -13.05
C GLY A 207 -14.76 2.86 -14.11
N ALA A 208 -14.06 3.15 -15.19
CA ALA A 208 -13.62 2.17 -16.18
C ALA A 208 -12.16 2.45 -16.53
N ASN A 209 -11.34 1.42 -16.51
CA ASN A 209 -9.92 1.48 -16.87
C ASN A 209 -9.62 0.49 -17.97
N LEU A 210 -8.76 0.88 -18.92
CA LEU A 210 -8.25 0.03 -19.97
C LEU A 210 -6.76 0.28 -20.17
N SER A 211 -5.94 -0.74 -19.91
CA SER A 211 -4.49 -0.70 -20.07
C SER A 211 -4.05 -1.59 -21.23
N PHE A 212 -3.10 -1.11 -22.02
CA PHE A 212 -2.45 -1.85 -23.10
C PHE A 212 -0.94 -1.67 -22.99
N ALA A 213 -0.23 -2.76 -22.68
CA ALA A 213 1.21 -2.68 -22.43
C ALA A 213 1.99 -3.81 -23.09
N SER A 214 3.27 -3.54 -23.40
CA SER A 214 4.22 -4.53 -23.90
C SER A 214 4.69 -5.46 -22.80
N LEU A 215 4.94 -6.74 -23.12
CA LEU A 215 5.45 -7.75 -22.17
C LEU A 215 6.96 -7.64 -21.93
N ASN A 216 7.68 -6.77 -22.66
CA ASN A 216 9.13 -6.55 -22.51
C ASN A 216 9.96 -7.86 -22.44
N LEU A 217 9.67 -8.78 -23.35
CA LEU A 217 10.35 -10.07 -23.41
C LEU A 217 11.84 -9.96 -23.80
N ASP A 218 12.21 -8.85 -24.43
CA ASP A 218 13.58 -8.51 -24.81
C ASP A 218 13.87 -7.05 -24.40
N SER A 219 15.04 -6.83 -23.78
CA SER A 219 15.50 -5.49 -23.36
C SER A 219 15.72 -4.53 -24.54
N THR A 220 15.89 -5.04 -25.77
CA THR A 220 16.08 -4.25 -26.99
C THR A 220 14.78 -3.86 -27.66
N SER A 221 13.65 -4.50 -27.27
CA SER A 221 12.36 -4.20 -27.84
C SER A 221 11.81 -2.85 -27.36
N PHE A 222 10.91 -2.31 -28.16
CA PHE A 222 10.20 -1.09 -27.80
C PHE A 222 9.20 -1.38 -26.67
N SER A 223 9.37 -0.68 -25.56
CA SER A 223 8.46 -0.77 -24.41
C SER A 223 7.42 0.33 -24.50
N TYR A 224 6.16 -0.03 -24.37
CA TYR A 224 5.04 0.90 -24.30
C TYR A 224 4.04 0.46 -23.24
N ASP A 225 3.35 1.46 -22.68
CA ASP A 225 2.33 1.31 -21.67
C ASP A 225 1.32 2.45 -21.87
N PHE A 226 0.08 2.12 -22.13
CA PHE A 226 -1.01 3.05 -22.39
C PHE A 226 -2.18 2.73 -21.48
N ASP A 227 -2.66 3.72 -20.76
CA ASP A 227 -3.83 3.63 -19.92
C ASP A 227 -4.88 4.64 -20.36
N LEU A 228 -6.13 4.20 -20.37
CA LEU A 228 -7.31 5.01 -20.58
C LEU A 228 -8.22 4.82 -19.37
N GLU A 229 -8.59 5.90 -18.73
CA GLU A 229 -9.43 5.92 -17.54
C GLU A 229 -10.64 6.83 -17.76
N TYR A 230 -11.77 6.42 -17.24
CA TYR A 230 -12.98 7.23 -17.21
C TYR A 230 -13.72 7.05 -15.90
N ASP A 231 -14.01 8.15 -15.21
CA ASP A 231 -14.79 8.18 -13.98
C ASP A 231 -16.04 9.06 -14.13
N TYR A 232 -17.14 8.49 -13.67
CA TYR A 232 -18.40 9.17 -13.49
C TYR A 232 -18.71 9.27 -12.01
N PHE A 233 -18.53 10.46 -11.44
CA PHE A 233 -18.76 10.72 -10.03
C PHE A 233 -20.00 11.57 -9.83
N THR A 234 -20.86 11.16 -8.91
CA THR A 234 -22.08 11.91 -8.57
C THR A 234 -22.30 11.98 -7.07
N SER A 235 -22.66 13.19 -6.62
CA SER A 235 -23.29 13.44 -5.34
C SER A 235 -24.77 13.69 -5.58
N THR A 236 -25.66 12.88 -5.01
CA THR A 236 -27.12 13.02 -5.24
C THR A 236 -27.68 14.33 -4.72
N ARG A 237 -26.88 15.16 -4.03
CA ARG A 237 -27.34 16.45 -3.52
C ARG A 237 -27.01 17.64 -4.43
N SER A 238 -25.99 17.56 -5.31
CA SER A 238 -25.57 18.80 -5.93
C SER A 238 -24.88 18.75 -7.29
N PHE A 239 -24.15 17.72 -7.66
CA PHE A 239 -23.40 17.76 -8.92
C PHE A 239 -22.99 16.38 -9.44
N THR A 240 -22.71 16.35 -10.73
CA THR A 240 -22.16 15.19 -11.44
C THR A 240 -20.89 15.62 -12.17
N GLN A 241 -19.83 14.85 -12.00
CA GLN A 241 -18.53 15.08 -12.63
C GLN A 241 -18.20 13.93 -13.58
N HIS A 242 -17.67 14.29 -14.74
CA HIS A 242 -17.02 13.37 -15.66
C HIS A 242 -15.50 13.64 -15.65
N HIS A 243 -14.74 12.61 -15.48
CA HIS A 243 -13.29 12.63 -15.61
C HIS A 243 -12.88 11.63 -16.68
N GLY A 244 -12.07 12.05 -17.62
CA GLY A 244 -11.43 11.19 -18.60
C GLY A 244 -9.94 11.42 -18.58
N ALA A 245 -9.15 10.35 -18.47
CA ALA A 245 -7.70 10.43 -18.46
C ALA A 245 -7.08 9.48 -19.49
N PHE A 246 -5.99 9.92 -20.07
CA PHE A 246 -5.11 9.12 -20.91
C PHE A 246 -3.69 9.26 -20.43
N SER A 247 -3.01 8.14 -20.18
CA SER A 247 -1.58 8.11 -19.95
C SER A 247 -0.89 7.21 -20.95
N GLY A 248 0.28 7.63 -21.41
CA GLY A 248 1.08 6.86 -22.34
C GLY A 248 2.56 7.00 -22.00
N LYS A 249 3.26 5.90 -21.93
CA LYS A 249 4.70 5.87 -21.70
C LYS A 249 5.35 4.99 -22.74
N MET A 250 6.38 5.52 -23.37
CA MET A 250 7.14 4.80 -24.38
C MET A 250 8.62 4.88 -24.07
N SER A 251 9.35 3.79 -24.26
CA SER A 251 10.79 3.80 -24.08
C SER A 251 11.47 2.72 -24.92
N LYS A 252 12.73 2.96 -25.26
CA LYS A 252 13.58 2.03 -25.98
C LYS A 252 15.00 2.07 -25.43
N LEU A 253 15.64 0.92 -25.39
CA LEU A 253 17.07 0.86 -25.11
C LEU A 253 17.85 1.37 -26.33
N TYR A 254 18.59 2.45 -26.15
CA TYR A 254 19.52 2.98 -27.15
C TYR A 254 20.93 2.90 -26.59
N ARG A 255 21.77 2.00 -27.14
CA ARG A 255 23.08 1.64 -26.60
C ARG A 255 22.95 1.13 -25.14
N ALA A 256 23.34 1.93 -24.17
CA ALA A 256 23.33 1.57 -22.73
C ALA A 256 22.29 2.40 -21.93
N PHE A 257 21.44 3.17 -22.60
CA PHE A 257 20.47 4.08 -21.98
C PHE A 257 19.05 3.76 -22.45
N TYR A 258 18.09 3.81 -21.54
CA TYR A 258 16.68 3.86 -21.92
C TYR A 258 16.31 5.31 -22.21
N VAL A 259 15.88 5.55 -23.44
CA VAL A 259 15.36 6.84 -23.88
C VAL A 259 13.86 6.69 -24.05
N GLY A 260 13.10 7.60 -23.50
CA GLY A 260 11.65 7.52 -23.55
C GLY A 260 10.96 8.83 -23.31
N ALA A 261 9.64 8.79 -23.45
CA ALA A 261 8.75 9.90 -23.13
C ALA A 261 7.46 9.39 -22.52
N GLY A 262 6.88 10.17 -21.62
CA GLY A 262 5.53 10.02 -21.11
C GLY A 262 4.63 11.11 -21.69
N ILE A 263 3.35 10.83 -21.88
CA ILE A 263 2.30 11.76 -22.25
C ILE A 263 1.13 11.50 -21.34
N ASN A 264 0.58 12.53 -20.67
CA ASN A 264 -0.63 12.41 -19.88
C ASN A 264 -1.62 13.51 -20.27
N TYR A 265 -2.88 13.17 -20.26
CA TYR A 265 -3.99 14.08 -20.49
C TYR A 265 -5.12 13.75 -19.55
N ASP A 266 -5.53 14.72 -18.74
CA ASP A 266 -6.66 14.64 -17.81
C ASP A 266 -7.68 15.70 -18.18
N HIS A 267 -8.95 15.33 -18.19
CA HIS A 267 -10.07 16.20 -18.53
C HIS A 267 -11.22 16.02 -17.55
N PHE A 268 -11.62 17.11 -16.90
CA PHE A 268 -12.72 17.14 -15.94
C PHE A 268 -13.83 18.08 -16.42
N LYS A 269 -15.07 17.62 -16.33
CA LYS A 269 -16.25 18.39 -16.70
C LYS A 269 -17.37 18.16 -15.68
N LEU A 270 -18.06 19.23 -15.28
CA LEU A 270 -19.31 19.17 -14.53
C LEU A 270 -20.50 19.07 -15.50
N SER A 271 -21.45 18.15 -15.24
CA SER A 271 -22.57 17.91 -16.17
C SER A 271 -23.58 19.05 -16.27
N ASP A 272 -23.97 19.61 -15.14
CA ASP A 272 -25.21 20.40 -15.05
C ASP A 272 -24.96 21.88 -14.86
N ASN A 273 -23.74 22.35 -14.98
CA ASN A 273 -23.42 23.76 -14.74
C ASN A 273 -22.60 24.35 -15.88
N LEU A 274 -23.30 25.11 -16.74
CA LEU A 274 -22.65 25.85 -17.84
C LEU A 274 -21.76 27.00 -17.37
N MET A 275 -21.79 27.35 -16.07
CA MET A 275 -20.94 28.40 -15.50
C MET A 275 -19.50 27.95 -15.30
N PHE A 276 -19.25 26.64 -15.12
CA PHE A 276 -17.90 26.15 -14.88
C PHE A 276 -17.27 25.61 -16.17
N ARG A 277 -16.13 26.21 -16.52
CA ARG A 277 -15.33 25.72 -17.65
C ARG A 277 -14.67 24.39 -17.30
N PRO A 278 -14.53 23.47 -18.27
CA PRO A 278 -13.79 22.24 -18.06
C PRO A 278 -12.35 22.51 -17.62
N LYS A 279 -11.85 21.73 -16.71
CA LYS A 279 -10.43 21.67 -16.34
C LYS A 279 -9.73 20.63 -17.21
N PHE A 280 -8.50 20.92 -17.61
CA PHE A 280 -7.65 19.89 -18.20
C PHE A 280 -6.19 20.13 -17.83
N VAL A 281 -5.43 19.03 -17.85
CA VAL A 281 -3.98 19.03 -17.75
C VAL A 281 -3.44 18.17 -18.87
N PHE A 282 -2.49 18.71 -19.61
CA PHE A 282 -1.74 17.97 -20.61
C PHE A 282 -0.25 18.03 -20.26
N SER A 283 0.42 16.87 -20.24
CA SER A 283 1.86 16.84 -19.96
C SER A 283 2.64 15.95 -20.89
N VAL A 284 3.89 16.35 -21.13
CA VAL A 284 4.89 15.56 -21.84
C VAL A 284 6.14 15.45 -20.96
N SER A 285 6.65 14.24 -20.82
CA SER A 285 7.75 13.94 -19.89
C SER A 285 8.87 13.16 -20.59
N PRO A 286 9.74 13.81 -21.38
CA PRO A 286 10.91 13.16 -21.96
C PRO A 286 11.92 12.78 -20.87
N PHE A 287 12.55 11.62 -21.02
CA PHE A 287 13.55 11.15 -20.07
C PHE A 287 14.63 10.27 -20.71
N VAL A 288 15.77 10.24 -20.05
CA VAL A 288 16.85 9.29 -20.28
C VAL A 288 17.18 8.63 -18.95
N SER A 289 17.31 7.32 -18.95
CA SER A 289 17.64 6.57 -17.74
C SER A 289 18.63 5.45 -18.01
N LYS A 290 19.39 5.10 -16.99
CA LYS A 290 20.25 3.92 -16.98
C LYS A 290 20.09 3.18 -15.67
N ASN A 291 19.98 1.88 -15.77
CA ASN A 291 19.84 1.01 -14.61
C ASN A 291 20.91 -0.07 -14.65
N THR A 292 21.73 -0.12 -13.60
CA THR A 292 22.76 -1.13 -13.39
C THR A 292 22.60 -1.72 -11.99
N ALA A 293 23.30 -2.80 -11.68
CA ALA A 293 23.29 -3.39 -10.34
C ALA A 293 23.81 -2.41 -9.26
N GLN A 294 24.79 -1.57 -9.61
CA GLN A 294 25.44 -0.67 -8.66
C GLN A 294 24.77 0.69 -8.58
N TYR A 295 24.34 1.25 -9.70
CA TYR A 295 23.71 2.57 -9.76
C TYR A 295 22.56 2.60 -10.76
N ASN A 296 21.62 3.49 -10.50
CA ASN A 296 20.62 3.90 -11.47
C ASN A 296 20.53 5.42 -11.48
N PHE A 297 20.24 5.97 -12.63
CA PHE A 297 19.85 7.37 -12.75
C PHE A 297 18.77 7.56 -13.79
N ARG A 298 18.02 8.64 -13.61
CA ARG A 298 17.03 9.14 -14.56
C ARG A 298 17.21 10.66 -14.65
N LEU A 299 17.24 11.16 -15.85
CA LEU A 299 17.26 12.58 -16.17
C LEU A 299 16.12 12.84 -17.12
N GLY A 300 15.24 13.74 -16.75
CA GLY A 300 14.09 14.13 -17.54
C GLY A 300 13.55 15.48 -17.11
N ALA A 301 12.49 15.89 -17.77
CA ALA A 301 11.69 17.05 -17.40
C ALA A 301 10.23 16.73 -17.67
N GLN A 302 9.34 17.28 -16.89
CA GLN A 302 7.91 17.23 -17.13
C GLN A 302 7.43 18.62 -17.52
N ILE A 303 6.92 18.75 -18.73
CA ILE A 303 6.36 19.99 -19.27
C ILE A 303 4.85 19.81 -19.25
N MET A 304 4.14 20.71 -18.58
CA MET A 304 2.72 20.55 -18.32
C MET A 304 1.99 21.85 -18.59
N ILE A 305 0.85 21.74 -19.28
CA ILE A 305 -0.09 22.82 -19.50
C ILE A 305 -1.35 22.52 -18.71
N GLU A 306 -1.66 23.41 -17.79
CA GLU A 306 -2.88 23.37 -17.00
C GLU A 306 -3.87 24.41 -17.51
N ARG A 307 -5.14 24.04 -17.50
CA ARG A 307 -6.27 24.97 -17.59
C ARG A 307 -7.29 24.62 -16.51
N ASN A 308 -7.63 25.57 -15.68
CA ASN A 308 -8.69 25.41 -14.68
C ASN A 308 -9.82 26.43 -14.90
N THR A 309 -10.81 26.43 -14.01
CA THR A 309 -12.00 27.28 -14.12
C THR A 309 -11.69 28.78 -13.97
N THR A 310 -10.63 29.12 -13.24
CA THR A 310 -10.25 30.50 -12.89
C THR A 310 -9.12 31.03 -13.75
N ILE A 311 -8.18 30.17 -14.17
CA ILE A 311 -6.99 30.52 -14.93
C ILE A 311 -7.16 30.04 -16.38
N SER A 312 -6.84 30.90 -17.34
CA SER A 312 -7.02 30.57 -18.76
C SER A 312 -6.05 29.49 -19.26
N SER A 313 -4.78 29.54 -18.86
CA SER A 313 -3.77 28.49 -19.02
C SER A 313 -2.52 28.86 -18.26
N LEU A 314 -1.85 27.86 -17.68
CA LEU A 314 -0.57 27.99 -16.97
C LEU A 314 0.38 26.90 -17.44
N LEU A 315 1.64 27.28 -17.66
CA LEU A 315 2.71 26.36 -18.03
C LEU A 315 3.55 26.03 -16.80
N HIS A 316 3.68 24.76 -16.50
CA HIS A 316 4.56 24.24 -15.45
C HIS A 316 5.72 23.45 -16.10
N ILE A 317 6.91 23.61 -15.55
CA ILE A 317 8.08 22.83 -15.95
C ILE A 317 8.74 22.29 -14.69
N TYR A 318 8.71 20.97 -14.54
CA TYR A 318 9.32 20.28 -13.40
C TYR A 318 10.55 19.48 -13.83
N PRO A 319 11.64 19.49 -13.07
CA PRO A 319 12.70 18.51 -13.25
C PRO A 319 12.19 17.10 -12.93
N ASP A 320 12.72 16.07 -13.60
CA ASP A 320 12.52 14.65 -13.29
C ASP A 320 13.89 13.99 -13.20
N VAL A 321 14.56 14.21 -12.06
CA VAL A 321 15.91 13.72 -11.81
C VAL A 321 15.91 12.77 -10.64
N SER A 322 16.45 11.59 -10.84
CA SER A 322 16.66 10.64 -9.74
C SER A 322 18.00 9.90 -9.89
N PHE A 323 18.61 9.66 -8.77
CA PHE A 323 19.88 8.95 -8.66
C PHE A 323 19.79 7.92 -7.53
N GLY A 324 20.36 6.75 -7.75
CA GLY A 324 20.50 5.72 -6.71
C GLY A 324 21.85 5.02 -6.85
N PHE A 325 22.47 4.76 -5.72
CA PHE A 325 23.78 4.10 -5.65
C PHE A 325 23.79 3.07 -4.51
N SER A 326 24.21 1.84 -4.83
CA SER A 326 24.39 0.79 -3.83
C SER A 326 25.75 0.93 -3.16
N VAL A 327 25.75 1.46 -1.94
CA VAL A 327 26.98 1.62 -1.11
C VAL A 327 27.47 0.26 -0.67
N VAL A 328 26.56 -0.55 -0.13
CA VAL A 328 26.81 -1.96 0.19
C VAL A 328 25.69 -2.75 -0.50
N PRO A 329 26.01 -3.61 -1.47
CA PRO A 329 25.01 -4.37 -2.20
C PRO A 329 24.00 -5.02 -1.25
N GLU A 330 22.71 -4.88 -1.55
CA GLU A 330 21.56 -5.37 -0.78
C GLU A 330 21.32 -4.71 0.59
N TYR A 331 22.36 -4.24 1.29
CA TYR A 331 22.25 -3.71 2.65
C TYR A 331 22.05 -2.19 2.69
N VAL A 332 22.76 -1.44 1.87
CA VAL A 332 22.71 0.03 1.90
C VAL A 332 22.67 0.59 0.49
N ARG A 333 21.55 1.17 0.14
CA ARG A 333 21.37 1.91 -1.09
C ARG A 333 21.00 3.36 -0.77
N PHE A 334 21.84 4.27 -1.19
CA PHE A 334 21.52 5.70 -1.21
C PHE A 334 20.65 6.03 -2.42
N TYR A 335 19.70 6.93 -2.26
CA TYR A 335 18.95 7.52 -3.36
C TYR A 335 18.69 8.99 -3.11
N ALA A 336 18.58 9.75 -4.19
CA ALA A 336 18.23 11.16 -4.19
C ALA A 336 17.34 11.48 -5.38
N GLY A 337 16.50 12.46 -5.25
CA GLY A 337 15.58 12.90 -6.29
C GLY A 337 15.34 14.40 -6.26
N LEU A 338 15.11 14.95 -7.43
CA LEU A 338 14.67 16.32 -7.66
C LEU A 338 13.50 16.26 -8.63
N GLY A 339 12.36 16.78 -8.23
CA GLY A 339 11.13 16.70 -9.03
C GLY A 339 10.15 17.81 -8.70
N GLY A 340 8.99 17.69 -9.30
CA GLY A 340 7.78 18.45 -9.01
C GLY A 340 6.59 17.70 -9.57
N LYS A 341 5.39 18.08 -9.19
CA LYS A 341 4.15 17.49 -9.68
C LYS A 341 2.97 18.44 -9.50
N LEU A 342 2.01 18.33 -10.37
CA LEU A 342 0.70 18.95 -10.18
C LEU A 342 -0.30 17.91 -9.71
N GLU A 343 -0.95 18.17 -8.59
CA GLU A 343 -2.04 17.33 -8.08
C GLU A 343 -3.38 17.97 -8.44
N MET A 344 -4.17 17.25 -9.22
CA MET A 344 -5.51 17.70 -9.60
C MET A 344 -6.44 17.69 -8.38
N ASN A 345 -6.97 18.84 -8.03
CA ASN A 345 -7.99 18.97 -6.99
C ASN A 345 -9.36 19.00 -7.64
N ASP A 346 -9.96 17.82 -7.72
CA ASP A 346 -11.32 17.61 -8.18
C ASP A 346 -12.25 17.25 -6.99
N PRO A 347 -13.56 17.34 -7.15
CA PRO A 347 -14.52 17.00 -6.11
C PRO A 347 -14.36 15.60 -5.51
N LEU A 348 -14.09 14.57 -6.34
CA LEU A 348 -13.92 13.20 -5.84
C LEU A 348 -12.73 13.10 -4.88
N ARG A 349 -11.60 13.68 -5.25
CA ARG A 349 -10.41 13.71 -4.40
C ARG A 349 -10.65 14.49 -3.11
N ALA A 350 -11.21 15.70 -3.22
CA ALA A 350 -11.46 16.55 -2.05
C ALA A 350 -12.40 15.86 -1.04
N ILE A 351 -13.47 15.23 -1.51
CA ILE A 351 -14.43 14.48 -0.68
C ILE A 351 -13.82 13.20 -0.11
N THR A 352 -12.89 12.56 -0.82
CA THR A 352 -12.17 11.39 -0.30
C THR A 352 -11.27 11.78 0.88
N GLU A 353 -10.65 12.96 0.85
CA GLU A 353 -9.85 13.48 1.96
C GLU A 353 -10.76 13.96 3.12
N ASN A 354 -11.80 14.73 2.80
CA ASN A 354 -12.78 15.20 3.79
C ASN A 354 -14.24 15.01 3.28
N PRO A 355 -14.93 13.96 3.70
CA PRO A 355 -16.28 13.66 3.21
C PRO A 355 -17.35 14.63 3.68
N TYR A 356 -17.02 15.56 4.58
CA TYR A 356 -17.92 16.56 5.15
C TYR A 356 -17.77 17.94 4.48
N LEU A 357 -17.10 18.02 3.35
CA LEU A 357 -17.08 19.25 2.55
C LEU A 357 -18.48 19.64 2.09
N VAL A 358 -18.72 20.95 1.94
CA VAL A 358 -19.97 21.43 1.35
C VAL A 358 -20.10 20.81 -0.04
N PRO A 359 -21.12 19.95 -0.24
CA PRO A 359 -21.21 19.17 -1.48
C PRO A 359 -21.88 20.00 -2.58
N ASP A 360 -21.22 21.05 -3.04
CA ASP A 360 -21.70 21.94 -4.10
C ASP A 360 -20.66 22.11 -5.22
N GLY A 361 -21.04 22.82 -6.28
CA GLY A 361 -20.19 23.06 -7.43
C GLY A 361 -18.93 23.87 -7.12
N SER A 362 -18.83 24.51 -5.95
CA SER A 362 -17.63 25.27 -5.55
C SER A 362 -16.39 24.39 -5.43
N LEU A 363 -16.55 23.10 -5.12
CA LEU A 363 -15.45 22.14 -5.08
C LEU A 363 -14.75 21.98 -6.44
N PHE A 364 -15.45 22.27 -7.53
CA PHE A 364 -14.85 22.26 -8.87
C PHE A 364 -13.95 23.48 -9.14
N MET A 365 -14.11 24.53 -8.37
CA MET A 365 -13.30 25.75 -8.48
C MET A 365 -11.97 25.68 -7.72
N LEU A 366 -11.74 24.62 -6.94
CA LEU A 366 -10.49 24.46 -6.19
C LEU A 366 -9.29 24.53 -7.14
N PRO A 367 -8.25 25.32 -6.80
CA PRO A 367 -7.00 25.32 -7.56
C PRO A 367 -6.33 23.94 -7.41
N ASN A 368 -5.54 23.56 -8.39
CA ASN A 368 -4.72 22.35 -8.29
C ASN A 368 -3.53 22.61 -7.38
N THR A 369 -3.15 21.61 -6.57
CA THR A 369 -1.99 21.73 -5.70
C THR A 369 -0.72 21.53 -6.51
N ASP A 370 0.09 22.57 -6.62
CA ASP A 370 1.34 22.58 -7.36
C ASP A 370 2.53 22.34 -6.41
N HIS A 371 3.13 21.16 -6.47
CA HIS A 371 4.41 20.89 -5.86
C HIS A 371 5.52 21.41 -6.78
N ALA A 372 5.78 22.70 -6.74
CA ALA A 372 6.72 23.39 -7.63
C ALA A 372 8.13 22.82 -7.57
N LEU A 373 8.55 22.34 -6.40
CA LEU A 373 9.84 21.68 -6.20
C LEU A 373 9.75 20.63 -5.09
N ILE A 374 10.29 19.45 -5.35
CA ILE A 374 10.47 18.38 -4.37
C ILE A 374 11.93 17.93 -4.43
N ILE A 375 12.67 18.12 -3.35
CA ILE A 375 14.03 17.59 -3.18
C ILE A 375 13.94 16.45 -2.16
N SER A 376 14.48 15.30 -2.50
CA SER A 376 14.47 14.15 -1.60
C SER A 376 15.79 13.42 -1.58
N ALA A 377 16.16 12.85 -0.43
CA ALA A 377 17.29 11.94 -0.29
C ALA A 377 16.98 10.89 0.76
N GLY A 378 17.55 9.71 0.60
CA GLY A 378 17.30 8.63 1.55
C GLY A 378 18.25 7.47 1.44
N LEU A 379 18.12 6.57 2.41
CA LEU A 379 18.83 5.30 2.52
C LEU A 379 17.81 4.17 2.64
N LYS A 380 17.99 3.12 1.86
CA LYS A 380 17.15 1.91 1.96
C LYS A 380 17.98 0.65 1.78
N GLY A 381 17.50 -0.43 2.33
CA GLY A 381 18.20 -1.72 2.21
C GLY A 381 17.63 -2.80 3.11
N ASN A 382 18.38 -3.89 3.22
CA ASN A 382 18.06 -4.98 4.13
C ASN A 382 18.78 -4.76 5.48
N ASN A 383 18.08 -5.07 6.58
CA ASN A 383 18.63 -4.86 7.93
C ASN A 383 19.43 -6.07 8.47
N GLY A 384 19.68 -7.09 7.64
CA GLY A 384 20.44 -8.30 8.04
C GLY A 384 19.66 -9.32 8.90
N ILE A 385 18.48 -8.97 9.41
CA ILE A 385 17.62 -9.83 10.24
C ILE A 385 16.31 -10.22 9.52
N GLY A 386 16.38 -10.33 8.19
CA GLY A 386 15.22 -10.71 7.37
C GLY A 386 14.19 -9.62 7.15
N GLY A 387 14.56 -8.38 7.36
CA GLY A 387 13.68 -7.21 7.14
C GLY A 387 14.31 -6.15 6.25
N LYS A 388 13.54 -5.09 5.99
CA LYS A 388 13.94 -3.95 5.17
C LYS A 388 13.79 -2.65 5.95
N TYR A 389 14.54 -1.65 5.54
CA TYR A 389 14.38 -0.29 6.05
C TYR A 389 14.41 0.73 4.92
N ASN A 390 13.77 1.88 5.16
CA ASN A 390 13.80 3.05 4.30
C ASN A 390 13.75 4.30 5.19
N LEU A 391 14.76 5.13 5.07
CA LEU A 391 14.87 6.41 5.78
C LEU A 391 15.01 7.51 4.75
N SER A 392 14.15 8.51 4.77
CA SER A 392 14.21 9.61 3.81
C SER A 392 13.92 10.95 4.42
N VAL A 393 14.47 11.97 3.80
CA VAL A 393 14.17 13.37 4.06
C VAL A 393 13.75 13.98 2.75
N SER A 394 12.67 14.74 2.77
CA SER A 394 12.23 15.53 1.62
C SER A 394 11.85 16.95 2.02
N TYR A 395 12.12 17.87 1.12
CA TYR A 395 11.70 19.24 1.23
C TYR A 395 10.88 19.61 0.00
N SER A 396 9.70 20.19 0.22
CA SER A 396 8.75 20.50 -0.83
C SER A 396 8.29 21.95 -0.75
N LEU A 397 8.29 22.63 -1.88
CA LEU A 397 7.63 23.93 -2.08
C LEU A 397 6.29 23.67 -2.75
N ILE A 398 5.21 24.09 -2.12
CA ILE A 398 3.85 23.74 -2.54
C ILE A 398 3.02 25.00 -2.64
N ASN A 399 2.42 25.22 -3.80
CA ASN A 399 1.39 26.24 -4.01
C ASN A 399 0.01 25.56 -3.91
N ASP A 400 -0.95 26.27 -3.35
CA ASP A 400 -2.34 25.80 -3.22
C ASP A 400 -2.49 24.46 -2.46
N LEU A 401 -1.76 24.28 -1.36
CA LEU A 401 -1.98 23.16 -0.45
C LEU A 401 -3.37 23.25 0.15
N LEU A 402 -4.22 22.22 -0.04
CA LEU A 402 -5.56 22.21 0.52
C LEU A 402 -5.53 21.98 2.04
N LEU A 403 -6.07 22.94 2.75
CA LEU A 403 -6.39 22.87 4.17
C LEU A 403 -7.91 22.92 4.34
N PHE A 404 -8.44 22.42 5.45
CA PHE A 404 -9.87 22.34 5.65
C PHE A 404 -10.30 23.07 6.93
N SER A 405 -11.29 23.96 6.79
CA SER A 405 -11.90 24.67 7.89
C SER A 405 -13.35 24.31 8.04
N ASN A 406 -13.82 24.14 9.25
CA ASN A 406 -15.22 23.97 9.54
C ASN A 406 -15.93 25.33 9.45
N ILE A 407 -17.11 25.37 8.84
CA ILE A 407 -17.92 26.57 8.73
C ILE A 407 -19.09 26.46 9.69
N VAL A 408 -19.26 27.47 10.53
CA VAL A 408 -20.44 27.65 11.37
C VAL A 408 -21.18 28.88 10.88
N TYR A 409 -22.40 28.67 10.40
CA TYR A 409 -23.31 29.79 10.03
C TYR A 409 -24.21 30.16 11.21
N PRO A 410 -24.61 31.42 11.36
CA PRO A 410 -25.64 31.82 12.31
C PRO A 410 -26.94 31.09 12.03
N ASP A 411 -27.64 30.73 13.06
CA ASP A 411 -28.82 29.83 13.11
C ASP A 411 -30.03 30.23 12.21
N THR A 412 -30.02 31.42 11.60
CA THR A 412 -31.17 31.99 10.92
C THR A 412 -31.22 31.81 9.40
N ALA A 413 -30.09 31.43 8.75
CA ALA A 413 -30.02 31.50 7.29
C ALA A 413 -30.27 30.16 6.57
N LEU A 414 -29.85 29.02 7.11
CA LEU A 414 -30.00 27.71 6.48
C LEU A 414 -30.04 26.61 7.54
N SER A 415 -31.17 25.94 7.68
CA SER A 415 -31.42 24.81 8.60
C SER A 415 -30.41 23.63 8.45
N VAL A 416 -29.54 23.67 7.48
CA VAL A 416 -28.61 22.62 7.10
C VAL A 416 -27.17 22.88 7.55
N GLN A 417 -26.81 24.10 7.98
CA GLN A 417 -25.42 24.49 8.20
C GLN A 417 -25.17 24.91 9.66
N ARG A 418 -25.11 23.91 10.53
CA ARG A 418 -24.87 24.12 11.99
C ARG A 418 -23.46 23.78 12.42
N GLY A 419 -22.47 24.07 11.58
CA GLY A 419 -21.07 23.68 11.82
C GLY A 419 -20.75 22.25 11.40
N ASN A 420 -21.60 21.63 10.60
CA ASN A 420 -21.43 20.24 10.14
C ASN A 420 -20.79 20.10 8.75
N TYR A 421 -20.35 21.22 8.16
CA TYR A 421 -19.67 21.21 6.87
C TYR A 421 -18.32 21.92 6.91
N PHE A 422 -17.47 21.58 5.95
CA PHE A 422 -16.15 22.14 5.77
C PHE A 422 -16.02 22.82 4.42
N ILE A 423 -15.09 23.78 4.34
CA ILE A 423 -14.58 24.34 3.08
C ILE A 423 -13.11 24.00 2.95
N ALA A 424 -12.63 23.96 1.72
CA ALA A 424 -11.22 23.86 1.41
C ALA A 424 -10.60 25.26 1.30
N LEU A 425 -9.47 25.44 1.96
CA LEU A 425 -8.68 26.69 1.98
C LEU A 425 -7.32 26.38 1.36
N PRO A 426 -7.01 26.90 0.17
CA PRO A 426 -5.68 26.75 -0.40
C PRO A 426 -4.68 27.67 0.32
N ASP A 427 -3.43 27.22 0.50
CA ASP A 427 -2.33 28.00 1.07
C ASP A 427 -1.01 27.61 0.40
N GLU A 428 -0.04 28.51 0.39
CA GLU A 428 1.33 28.21 0.04
C GLU A 428 2.04 27.57 1.25
N ALA A 429 2.82 26.52 0.99
CA ALA A 429 3.46 25.77 2.05
C ALA A 429 4.87 25.31 1.70
N GLU A 430 5.77 25.42 2.66
CA GLU A 430 7.03 24.70 2.66
C GLU A 430 6.94 23.52 3.62
N ILE A 431 7.24 22.32 3.15
CA ILE A 431 7.13 21.12 3.98
C ILE A 431 8.47 20.40 4.03
N LEU A 432 9.07 20.31 5.23
CA LEU A 432 10.16 19.38 5.49
C LEU A 432 9.57 18.10 6.08
N ASN A 433 9.68 17.01 5.35
CA ASN A 433 9.26 15.69 5.80
C ASN A 433 10.47 14.81 6.13
N ILE A 434 10.43 14.12 7.25
CA ILE A 434 11.36 13.05 7.63
C ILE A 434 10.52 11.78 7.76
N HIS A 435 10.82 10.79 6.94
CA HIS A 435 10.13 9.51 6.91
C HIS A 435 11.08 8.39 7.29
N GLY A 436 10.59 7.47 8.13
CA GLY A 436 11.29 6.26 8.49
C GLY A 436 10.35 5.06 8.51
N GLU A 437 10.73 4.01 7.81
CA GLU A 437 10.05 2.73 7.90
C GLU A 437 11.07 1.60 8.11
N MET A 438 10.72 0.64 8.91
CA MET A 438 11.53 -0.53 9.17
C MET A 438 10.63 -1.72 9.48
N ASN A 439 10.98 -2.88 8.96
CA ASN A 439 10.33 -4.14 9.31
C ASN A 439 11.36 -5.24 9.54
N GLY A 440 10.93 -6.34 10.12
CA GLY A 440 11.81 -7.48 10.34
C GLY A 440 11.12 -8.63 11.07
N ASN A 441 11.89 -9.69 11.26
CA ASN A 441 11.46 -10.87 12.00
C ASN A 441 12.34 -11.02 13.26
N ILE A 442 11.73 -10.94 14.44
CA ILE A 442 12.43 -11.25 15.71
C ILE A 442 12.70 -12.75 15.77
N THR A 443 11.72 -13.54 15.33
CA THR A 443 11.81 -14.99 15.17
C THR A 443 11.05 -15.38 13.89
N PRO A 444 11.17 -16.62 13.39
CA PRO A 444 10.35 -17.10 12.27
C PRO A 444 8.83 -17.00 12.50
N ARG A 445 8.41 -16.75 13.74
CA ARG A 445 6.99 -16.64 14.12
C ARG A 445 6.55 -15.23 14.45
N VAL A 446 7.47 -14.32 14.72
CA VAL A 446 7.19 -12.95 15.16
C VAL A 446 7.78 -11.98 14.15
N SER A 447 6.93 -11.26 13.44
CA SER A 447 7.30 -10.14 12.60
C SER A 447 6.84 -8.82 13.21
N TRP A 448 7.55 -7.77 12.91
CA TRP A 448 7.24 -6.42 13.37
C TRP A 448 7.47 -5.40 12.26
N TYR A 449 6.82 -4.27 12.37
CA TYR A 449 7.09 -3.11 11.53
C TYR A 449 6.90 -1.81 12.32
N VAL A 450 7.64 -0.79 11.92
CA VAL A 450 7.52 0.58 12.41
C VAL A 450 7.50 1.52 11.22
N ILE A 451 6.59 2.47 11.24
CA ILE A 451 6.51 3.58 10.29
C ILE A 451 6.39 4.86 11.11
N ALA A 452 7.17 5.86 10.79
CA ALA A 452 7.12 7.16 11.46
C ALA A 452 7.34 8.28 10.45
N ASN A 453 6.55 9.33 10.56
CA ASN A 453 6.65 10.55 9.78
C ASN A 453 6.77 11.75 10.72
N TYR A 454 7.60 12.70 10.33
CA TYR A 454 7.66 14.00 10.95
C TYR A 454 7.57 15.06 9.85
N ASN A 455 6.63 15.99 9.97
CA ASN A 455 6.39 17.06 9.03
C ASN A 455 6.52 18.41 9.74
N LYS A 456 7.40 19.26 9.22
CA LYS A 456 7.45 20.67 9.60
C LYS A 456 6.81 21.47 8.48
N TYR A 457 5.72 22.15 8.82
CA TYR A 457 4.99 23.01 7.90
C TYR A 457 5.37 24.47 8.16
N THR A 458 5.65 25.22 7.08
CA THR A 458 5.73 26.68 7.09
C THR A 458 4.70 27.16 6.06
N LEU A 459 3.70 27.90 6.52
CA LEU A 459 2.56 28.35 5.72
C LEU A 459 2.65 29.85 5.49
N SER A 460 2.11 30.36 4.38
CA SER A 460 2.13 31.78 4.05
C SER A 460 0.96 32.55 4.66
N ALA A 461 -0.27 32.01 4.56
CA ALA A 461 -1.48 32.69 5.01
C ALA A 461 -2.02 32.18 6.35
N ASN A 462 -1.93 30.88 6.61
CA ASN A 462 -2.46 30.26 7.81
C ASN A 462 -1.40 30.07 8.89
N THR A 463 -1.79 30.23 10.17
CA THR A 463 -0.88 30.02 11.31
C THR A 463 -0.58 28.54 11.54
N TYR A 464 -1.52 27.66 11.23
CA TYR A 464 -1.42 26.22 11.48
C TYR A 464 -1.83 25.41 10.24
N PRO A 465 -1.21 24.23 10.04
CA PRO A 465 -1.64 23.28 9.01
C PRO A 465 -2.91 22.55 9.48
N TRP A 466 -4.06 23.14 9.21
CA TRP A 466 -5.34 22.67 9.74
C TRP A 466 -5.57 21.18 9.52
N ASN A 467 -5.81 20.47 10.61
CA ASN A 467 -6.04 19.03 10.71
C ASN A 467 -4.86 18.12 10.29
N LYS A 468 -3.72 18.67 9.86
CA LYS A 468 -2.53 17.89 9.49
C LYS A 468 -1.60 17.73 10.71
N PRO A 469 -1.25 16.49 11.12
CA PRO A 469 -0.37 16.27 12.27
C PRO A 469 1.09 16.59 11.91
N PRO A 470 1.87 17.18 12.85
CA PRO A 470 3.31 17.38 12.66
C PRO A 470 4.10 16.07 12.73
N TRP A 471 3.54 15.02 13.28
CA TRP A 471 4.12 13.69 13.28
C TRP A 471 3.03 12.64 13.41
N ASP A 472 3.25 11.48 12.81
CA ASP A 472 2.45 10.29 12.96
C ASP A 472 3.35 9.06 12.99
N GLY A 473 2.82 7.96 13.51
CA GLY A 473 3.55 6.71 13.57
C GLY A 473 2.66 5.50 13.72
N LYS A 474 3.16 4.37 13.24
CA LYS A 474 2.53 3.05 13.38
C LYS A 474 3.57 2.04 13.84
N LEU A 475 3.21 1.23 14.81
CA LEU A 475 3.99 0.10 15.29
C LEU A 475 3.12 -1.15 15.23
N GLY A 476 3.52 -2.15 14.49
CA GLY A 476 2.79 -3.40 14.39
C GLY A 476 3.65 -4.61 14.75
N VAL A 477 3.03 -5.58 15.40
CA VAL A 477 3.63 -6.88 15.72
C VAL A 477 2.63 -7.97 15.33
N ASN A 478 3.11 -8.96 14.58
CA ASN A 478 2.33 -10.13 14.18
C ASN A 478 3.01 -11.40 14.70
N TYR A 479 2.22 -12.26 15.29
CA TYR A 479 2.62 -13.59 15.78
C TYR A 479 1.93 -14.67 14.97
N ASN A 480 2.70 -15.55 14.34
CA ASN A 480 2.20 -16.67 13.56
C ASN A 480 2.56 -17.99 14.24
N LEU A 481 1.59 -18.64 14.87
CA LEU A 481 1.74 -19.94 15.47
C LEU A 481 1.44 -21.03 14.43
N ARG A 482 2.49 -21.53 13.78
CA ARG A 482 2.44 -22.68 12.84
C ARG A 482 1.39 -22.53 11.74
N ASN A 483 1.13 -21.31 11.26
CA ASN A 483 0.06 -21.00 10.31
C ASN A 483 -1.35 -21.41 10.76
N LYS A 484 -1.54 -21.69 12.07
CA LYS A 484 -2.82 -22.10 12.66
C LYS A 484 -3.50 -20.94 13.37
N ILE A 485 -2.73 -20.16 14.11
CA ILE A 485 -3.19 -18.93 14.78
C ILE A 485 -2.30 -17.79 14.35
N ILE A 486 -2.90 -16.73 13.86
CA ILE A 486 -2.23 -15.48 13.53
C ILE A 486 -2.82 -14.42 14.44
N ALA A 487 -1.99 -13.80 15.26
CA ALA A 487 -2.39 -12.68 16.13
C ALA A 487 -1.59 -11.43 15.76
N GLY A 488 -2.26 -10.30 15.73
CA GLY A 488 -1.67 -9.00 15.41
C GLY A 488 -2.04 -7.96 16.45
N ALA A 489 -1.10 -7.07 16.74
CA ALA A 489 -1.32 -5.85 17.50
C ALA A 489 -0.72 -4.68 16.72
N GLU A 490 -1.47 -3.60 16.59
CA GLU A 490 -1.07 -2.38 15.92
C GLU A 490 -1.37 -1.18 16.79
N LEU A 491 -0.35 -0.36 17.06
CA LEU A 491 -0.45 0.92 17.73
C LEU A 491 -0.31 2.04 16.68
N VAL A 492 -1.33 2.88 16.56
CA VAL A 492 -1.34 4.06 15.70
C VAL A 492 -1.24 5.31 16.58
N LEU A 493 -0.30 6.18 16.27
CA LEU A 493 -0.02 7.39 17.00
C LEU A 493 -0.19 8.60 16.07
N LEU A 494 -0.90 9.61 16.52
CA LEU A 494 -1.05 10.90 15.83
C LEU A 494 -0.62 12.03 16.74
N GLY A 495 0.21 12.91 16.21
CA GLY A 495 0.66 14.12 16.91
C GLY A 495 -0.48 15.10 17.16
N LYS A 496 -0.18 16.10 17.99
CA LYS A 496 -1.06 17.23 18.26
C LYS A 496 -1.45 17.93 16.95
N ARG A 497 -2.73 18.23 16.78
CA ARG A 497 -3.27 18.90 15.58
C ARG A 497 -4.07 20.13 15.98
N PHE A 498 -4.19 21.04 15.01
CA PHE A 498 -5.03 22.24 15.15
C PHE A 498 -6.15 22.17 14.11
N GLN A 499 -7.34 22.57 14.55
CA GLN A 499 -8.52 22.64 13.69
C GLN A 499 -9.04 24.06 13.71
N MET A 500 -9.40 24.57 12.54
CA MET A 500 -9.99 25.90 12.39
C MET A 500 -11.50 25.76 12.27
N VAL A 501 -12.21 26.52 13.08
CA VAL A 501 -13.64 26.73 12.97
C VAL A 501 -13.86 28.20 12.67
N SER A 502 -14.53 28.49 11.57
CA SER A 502 -14.88 29.87 11.23
C SER A 502 -16.31 30.18 11.68
N GLU A 503 -16.49 31.14 12.57
CA GLU A 503 -17.81 31.59 13.04
C GLU A 503 -18.21 32.86 12.30
N SER A 504 -19.39 32.85 11.69
CA SER A 504 -19.99 34.08 11.15
C SER A 504 -20.81 34.73 12.24
N GLN A 505 -20.42 35.91 12.69
CA GLN A 505 -21.13 36.65 13.76
C GLN A 505 -22.31 37.49 13.26
N THR A 506 -22.32 37.84 11.98
CA THR A 506 -23.34 38.77 11.46
C THR A 506 -23.68 38.44 10.01
N GLY A 507 -24.41 37.52 9.62
CA GLY A 507 -24.95 37.29 8.25
C GLY A 507 -24.18 37.78 7.02
N TRP A 508 -23.13 38.54 7.17
CA TRP A 508 -22.18 39.08 6.20
C TRP A 508 -20.74 38.83 6.68
N MET A 509 -20.13 37.80 6.18
CA MET A 509 -18.75 37.44 5.98
C MET A 509 -17.61 38.07 6.83
N THR A 510 -17.74 38.30 8.10
CA THR A 510 -16.58 38.39 8.97
C THR A 510 -16.39 37.05 9.66
N LEU A 511 -15.60 36.20 9.03
CA LEU A 511 -15.23 34.90 9.59
C LEU A 511 -14.12 35.13 10.65
N GLU A 512 -14.47 35.10 11.92
CA GLU A 512 -13.45 35.05 12.97
C GLU A 512 -12.99 33.59 13.17
N PRO A 513 -11.69 33.30 12.97
CA PRO A 513 -11.19 31.96 13.15
C PRO A 513 -11.05 31.59 14.62
N VAL A 514 -11.71 30.53 15.04
CA VAL A 514 -11.49 29.90 16.35
C VAL A 514 -10.59 28.69 16.16
N VAL A 515 -9.47 28.65 16.88
CA VAL A 515 -8.52 27.57 16.84
C VAL A 515 -8.82 26.54 17.92
N ILE A 516 -9.07 25.31 17.52
CA ILE A 516 -9.30 24.19 18.42
C ILE A 516 -8.08 23.28 18.41
N GLU A 517 -7.43 23.13 19.56
CA GLU A 517 -6.31 22.22 19.73
C GLU A 517 -6.80 20.79 19.97
N ARG A 518 -6.20 19.81 19.28
CA ARG A 518 -6.42 18.39 19.49
C ARG A 518 -5.16 17.75 20.07
N PRO A 519 -5.28 17.08 21.22
CA PRO A 519 -4.13 16.44 21.86
C PRO A 519 -3.60 15.27 21.01
N VAL A 520 -2.45 14.76 21.42
CA VAL A 520 -1.89 13.51 20.86
C VAL A 520 -2.90 12.38 21.05
N HIS A 521 -3.10 11.61 19.99
CA HIS A 521 -3.99 10.45 20.00
C HIS A 521 -3.20 9.15 19.80
N ALA A 522 -3.56 8.14 20.60
CA ALA A 522 -3.03 6.79 20.52
C ALA A 522 -4.17 5.79 20.36
N ASN A 523 -4.11 4.98 19.33
CA ASN A 523 -5.12 3.95 19.02
C ASN A 523 -4.45 2.58 18.98
N LEU A 524 -4.90 1.64 19.82
CA LEU A 524 -4.45 0.26 19.83
C LEU A 524 -5.51 -0.65 19.20
N ASN A 525 -5.10 -1.38 18.19
CA ASN A 525 -5.92 -2.36 17.47
C ASN A 525 -5.35 -3.76 17.69
N LEU A 526 -6.22 -4.74 17.92
CA LEU A 526 -5.86 -6.15 18.02
C LEU A 526 -6.60 -6.96 16.97
N SER A 527 -5.96 -8.00 16.47
CA SER A 527 -6.55 -8.94 15.54
C SER A 527 -6.11 -10.37 15.88
N ALA A 528 -6.99 -11.31 15.64
CA ALA A 528 -6.68 -12.74 15.75
C ALA A 528 -7.40 -13.50 14.64
N GLU A 529 -6.72 -14.44 14.02
CA GLU A 529 -7.27 -15.37 13.04
C GLU A 529 -6.94 -16.80 13.46
N TYR A 530 -7.93 -17.66 13.46
CA TYR A 530 -7.79 -19.10 13.68
C TYR A 530 -8.13 -19.87 12.40
N ARG A 531 -7.13 -20.47 11.78
CA ARG A 531 -7.29 -21.29 10.57
C ARG A 531 -7.74 -22.70 10.97
N TYR A 532 -9.07 -22.91 10.95
CA TYR A 532 -9.66 -24.20 11.30
C TYR A 532 -9.26 -25.27 10.27
N THR A 533 -9.40 -24.95 8.99
CA THR A 533 -8.91 -25.78 7.87
C THR A 533 -8.05 -24.96 6.91
N LYS A 534 -7.63 -25.54 5.79
CA LYS A 534 -6.94 -24.80 4.72
C LYS A 534 -7.86 -23.82 3.98
N ILE A 535 -9.18 -24.02 4.08
CA ILE A 535 -10.20 -23.26 3.36
C ILE A 535 -11.11 -22.45 4.27
N LEU A 536 -11.13 -22.72 5.58
CA LEU A 536 -11.99 -22.03 6.53
C LEU A 536 -11.17 -21.47 7.68
N SER A 537 -11.28 -20.18 7.91
CA SER A 537 -10.73 -19.48 9.07
C SER A 537 -11.80 -18.65 9.77
N PHE A 538 -11.62 -18.46 11.08
CA PHE A 538 -12.41 -17.55 11.91
C PHE A 538 -11.51 -16.42 12.36
N TRP A 539 -12.03 -15.22 12.37
CA TRP A 539 -11.26 -14.04 12.79
C TRP A 539 -12.05 -13.17 13.76
N ALA A 540 -11.30 -12.45 14.60
CA ALA A 540 -11.81 -11.41 15.47
C ALA A 540 -10.90 -10.19 15.41
N ARG A 541 -11.48 -9.00 15.48
CA ARG A 541 -10.78 -7.71 15.48
C ARG A 541 -11.35 -6.83 16.56
N ILE A 542 -10.47 -6.11 17.24
CA ILE A 542 -10.83 -5.13 18.26
C ILE A 542 -10.10 -3.83 17.87
N ASN A 543 -10.85 -2.81 17.55
CA ASN A 543 -10.31 -1.51 17.18
C ASN A 543 -10.59 -0.50 18.29
N ASN A 544 -9.65 0.44 18.47
CA ASN A 544 -9.72 1.53 19.44
C ASN A 544 -9.96 1.05 20.87
N ILE A 545 -9.05 0.23 21.41
CA ILE A 545 -9.12 -0.31 22.78
C ILE A 545 -9.02 0.79 23.83
N SER A 546 -8.41 1.93 23.50
CA SER A 546 -8.27 3.07 24.42
C SER A 546 -9.60 3.70 24.85
N PHE A 547 -10.71 3.36 24.20
CA PHE A 547 -12.05 3.94 24.41
C PHE A 547 -12.09 5.46 24.27
N ASP A 548 -11.08 6.06 23.64
CA ASP A 548 -10.99 7.50 23.53
C ASP A 548 -11.99 8.04 22.50
N ARG A 549 -12.59 9.21 22.79
CA ARG A 549 -13.40 9.96 21.83
C ARG A 549 -12.47 10.79 20.96
N TYR A 550 -11.86 10.16 20.03
CA TYR A 550 -11.08 10.85 19.04
C TYR A 550 -11.97 11.64 18.08
N LEU A 551 -11.64 12.91 17.90
CA LEU A 551 -12.29 13.76 16.91
C LEU A 551 -11.41 13.79 15.66
N GLU A 552 -11.86 13.12 14.62
CA GLU A 552 -11.18 13.11 13.32
C GLU A 552 -11.22 14.49 12.69
N TRP A 553 -12.40 15.07 12.68
CA TRP A 553 -12.69 16.43 12.22
C TRP A 553 -13.32 17.23 13.36
N ALA A 554 -13.35 18.56 13.24
CA ALA A 554 -14.03 19.40 14.21
C ALA A 554 -15.48 18.94 14.38
N TYR A 555 -15.88 18.65 15.62
CA TYR A 555 -17.19 18.16 16.03
C TYR A 555 -17.57 16.74 15.56
N TYR A 556 -16.68 16.00 14.89
CA TYR A 556 -16.91 14.64 14.40
C TYR A 556 -16.17 13.59 15.25
N PRO A 557 -16.79 13.10 16.34
CA PRO A 557 -16.21 12.01 17.12
C PRO A 557 -16.26 10.71 16.32
N THR A 558 -15.20 9.92 16.39
CA THR A 558 -15.16 8.56 15.83
C THR A 558 -15.88 7.56 16.74
N GLN A 559 -16.20 6.39 16.21
CA GLN A 559 -16.65 5.25 17.01
C GLN A 559 -15.56 4.84 18.00
N ARG A 560 -15.94 4.67 19.28
CA ARG A 560 -14.97 4.43 20.34
C ARG A 560 -14.34 3.05 20.25
N PHE A 561 -15.10 2.04 20.50
CA PHE A 561 -14.65 0.67 20.63
C PHE A 561 -15.44 -0.21 19.68
N LEU A 562 -14.74 -0.84 18.74
CA LEU A 562 -15.36 -1.71 17.74
C LEU A 562 -14.81 -3.13 17.91
N ILE A 563 -15.67 -4.07 18.26
CA ILE A 563 -15.38 -5.51 18.17
C ILE A 563 -16.10 -6.05 16.96
N MET A 564 -15.38 -6.80 16.15
CA MET A 564 -15.91 -7.53 15.00
C MET A 564 -15.43 -8.98 15.05
N ALA A 565 -16.28 -9.90 14.62
CA ALA A 565 -15.91 -11.30 14.42
C ALA A 565 -16.52 -11.80 13.12
N GLY A 566 -15.87 -12.77 12.52
CA GLY A 566 -16.31 -13.31 11.25
C GLY A 566 -15.57 -14.57 10.83
N PHE A 567 -15.81 -14.99 9.61
CA PHE A 567 -15.13 -16.12 9.00
C PHE A 567 -14.74 -15.82 7.57
N THR A 568 -13.71 -16.51 7.10
CA THR A 568 -13.28 -16.50 5.69
C THR A 568 -13.33 -17.92 5.16
N TYR A 569 -14.02 -18.12 4.05
CA TYR A 569 -14.12 -19.40 3.34
C TYR A 569 -13.56 -19.27 1.93
N SER A 570 -12.54 -20.09 1.60
CA SER A 570 -11.88 -20.12 0.29
C SER A 570 -12.27 -21.39 -0.48
N PHE A 571 -12.58 -21.29 -1.76
CA PHE A 571 -13.07 -22.40 -2.59
C PHE A 571 -12.54 -22.39 -4.03
#